data_56692725faaf23dc333f026e5cdc7693
#
_entry.id   56692725faaf23dc333f026e5cdc7693
#
_cell.length_a   1.000
_cell.length_b   1.000
_cell.length_c   1.000
_cell.angle_alpha   90.00
_cell.angle_beta   90.00
_cell.angle_gamma   90.00
#
_symmetry.space_group_name_H-M   'P 1'
#
loop_
_entity.id
_entity.type
_entity.pdbx_description
1 polymer ?
#
loop_
_entity_poly.entity_id
_entity_poly.type
_entity_poly.pdbx_seq_one_letter_code
_entity_poly.pdbx_strand_id
1 'polypeptide(L)'
;MRLTICPRIGYTVFVASVGLFSFGVEFQADLVIYGSSPAAVSAAVKATDMGLKPVIVAPARHIGGLSVSGLGYTDSGNTGAIGGLARDFYRRIYRAYQRPEAWKWQKAEDFKEDGQGTKAMLHDDGTMWTFEPHVAEQVFIEWMAERRVDVRCGEYLDREKGVVKQDGRIVSVATLSGNVYKGRYFIDATYEGDLMAAAGVAYRVGREDGSEFGERWNGNQVGVLHHKHHFRDWRISPFKVPGDPSSGLCAEIDASAPGVRGKGDRRVQAYCYRVCMTDDPRNRIPFTKPEGYDPARYELLARCYAKGYDETFRKFDRIANHKTDTNNHGPLNADWLGGSYEWPEASYARRAELAKAHRDYQMGLYYFIANDPSVPEKVRNAMSKWGLAKDEFVENGGWPYEIYVREGRRMVGEYTMTEHDCLGTPRHSAQGRSYGPVGMGSYSLDSHNVRRYVTAEGYVQNEGDIGVGVKNPYGIDYGSLVPRKAECENLVVPVALSATHAAFGSIRMEPVFMLLGESAATAVAFAARDGRAVQDVDYPELAARLRADGQVLEMGSCKK
;
A
#
# COMPACT_ATOMS: atom_id res chain seq x y z
N MET A 1 -3.91 34.43 1.79
CA MET A 1 -2.55 34.17 1.31
C MET A 1 -2.67 33.01 0.32
N ARG A 2 -2.44 33.26 -0.97
CA ARG A 2 -2.74 32.32 -2.04
C ARG A 2 -1.68 31.20 -2.04
N LEU A 3 -2.11 29.94 -1.93
CA LEU A 3 -1.29 28.79 -2.31
C LEU A 3 -1.02 28.89 -3.82
N THR A 4 0.24 28.91 -4.20
CA THR A 4 0.64 28.94 -5.60
C THR A 4 0.41 27.55 -6.18
N ILE A 5 -0.74 27.38 -6.86
CA ILE A 5 -1.00 26.21 -7.69
C ILE A 5 0.00 26.28 -8.86
N CYS A 6 0.82 25.25 -9.03
CA CYS A 6 1.78 25.12 -10.12
C CYS A 6 1.08 25.27 -11.49
N PRO A 7 1.55 26.14 -12.40
CA PRO A 7 0.92 26.32 -13.70
C PRO A 7 1.11 25.10 -14.61
N ARG A 8 0.10 24.82 -15.43
CA ARG A 8 0.09 23.83 -16.49
C ARG A 8 1.27 24.04 -17.44
N ILE A 9 2.12 23.02 -17.60
CA ILE A 9 3.11 22.99 -18.69
C ILE A 9 2.82 21.76 -19.55
N GLY A 10 2.42 22.03 -20.81
CA GLY A 10 2.26 21.01 -21.84
C GLY A 10 3.62 20.41 -22.23
N TYR A 11 3.67 19.09 -22.42
CA TYR A 11 4.87 18.40 -22.85
C TYR A 11 5.15 18.65 -24.33
N THR A 12 6.22 19.39 -24.62
CA THR A 12 6.94 19.32 -25.90
C THR A 12 8.35 18.84 -25.58
N VAL A 13 8.68 17.66 -26.08
CA VAL A 13 10.01 17.08 -25.92
C VAL A 13 10.96 17.85 -26.83
N PHE A 14 11.81 18.71 -26.25
CA PHE A 14 13.00 19.21 -26.92
C PHE A 14 14.22 18.65 -26.18
N VAL A 15 14.94 17.76 -26.87
CA VAL A 15 16.30 17.35 -26.46
C VAL A 15 17.23 18.47 -26.88
N ALA A 16 17.63 19.31 -25.93
CA ALA A 16 18.78 20.20 -26.08
C ALA A 16 19.66 19.99 -24.84
N SER A 17 20.79 19.34 -25.07
CA SER A 17 21.89 19.24 -24.12
C SER A 17 22.55 20.60 -23.93
N VAL A 18 22.09 21.34 -22.94
CA VAL A 18 22.85 22.45 -22.34
C VAL A 18 22.94 22.16 -20.87
N GLY A 19 24.17 21.90 -20.39
CA GLY A 19 24.45 21.69 -18.98
C GLY A 19 24.14 22.96 -18.17
N LEU A 20 22.90 23.11 -17.75
CA LEU A 20 22.51 24.02 -16.68
C LEU A 20 22.79 23.29 -15.38
N PHE A 21 23.90 23.63 -14.74
CA PHE A 21 24.11 23.34 -13.31
C PHE A 21 22.99 24.04 -12.55
N SER A 22 21.91 23.33 -12.30
CA SER A 22 20.93 23.75 -11.30
C SER A 22 21.63 23.65 -9.95
N PHE A 23 21.97 24.79 -9.35
CA PHE A 23 22.43 24.80 -7.96
C PHE A 23 21.21 24.36 -7.10
N GLY A 24 21.30 23.15 -6.55
CA GLY A 24 20.30 22.66 -5.63
C GLY A 24 20.15 23.59 -4.42
N VAL A 25 18.92 23.70 -3.92
CA VAL A 25 18.63 24.49 -2.71
C VAL A 25 18.83 23.60 -1.48
N GLU A 26 19.45 24.17 -0.44
CA GLU A 26 19.58 23.53 0.85
C GLU A 26 18.41 23.93 1.76
N PHE A 27 17.73 22.92 2.32
CA PHE A 27 16.65 23.07 3.26
C PHE A 27 17.07 22.51 4.61
N GLN A 28 16.63 23.15 5.70
CA GLN A 28 16.91 22.70 7.04
C GLN A 28 15.62 22.50 7.83
N ALA A 29 15.49 21.34 8.47
CA ALA A 29 14.35 20.94 9.27
C ALA A 29 14.78 20.23 10.56
N ASP A 30 13.91 20.14 11.56
CA ASP A 30 14.13 19.26 12.70
C ASP A 30 13.91 17.80 12.31
N LEU A 31 12.91 17.57 11.42
CA LEU A 31 12.54 16.26 10.94
C LEU A 31 12.33 16.28 9.42
N VAL A 32 13.04 15.43 8.70
CA VAL A 32 12.83 15.17 7.27
C VAL A 32 12.03 13.87 7.12
N ILE A 33 10.85 13.96 6.49
CA ILE A 33 9.97 12.82 6.22
C ILE A 33 10.02 12.54 4.72
N TYR A 34 10.59 11.40 4.33
CA TYR A 34 10.67 11.00 2.93
C TYR A 34 9.54 10.04 2.58
N GLY A 35 8.69 10.42 1.62
CA GLY A 35 7.56 9.64 1.13
C GLY A 35 6.25 10.42 1.09
N SER A 36 5.23 9.81 0.49
CA SER A 36 3.90 10.39 0.24
C SER A 36 2.75 9.65 0.94
N SER A 37 3.03 8.56 1.68
CA SER A 37 2.01 7.74 2.32
C SER A 37 1.20 8.50 3.38
N PRO A 38 0.05 7.99 3.83
CA PRO A 38 -0.69 8.57 4.95
C PRO A 38 0.12 8.67 6.24
N ALA A 39 1.12 7.78 6.42
CA ALA A 39 2.09 7.87 7.51
C ALA A 39 2.92 9.15 7.46
N ALA A 40 3.29 9.62 6.26
CA ALA A 40 4.02 10.89 6.11
C ALA A 40 3.19 12.06 6.61
N VAL A 41 1.88 12.09 6.29
CA VAL A 41 0.97 13.15 6.72
C VAL A 41 0.79 13.13 8.23
N SER A 42 0.44 11.99 8.82
CA SER A 42 0.24 11.87 10.27
C SER A 42 1.52 12.17 11.05
N ALA A 43 2.68 11.75 10.54
CA ALA A 43 3.97 12.07 11.14
C ALA A 43 4.26 13.59 11.10
N ALA A 44 4.02 14.26 9.98
CA ALA A 44 4.24 15.70 9.87
C ALA A 44 3.29 16.51 10.75
N VAL A 45 2.00 16.16 10.76
CA VAL A 45 1.00 16.77 11.64
C VAL A 45 1.42 16.63 13.11
N LYS A 46 1.76 15.39 13.52
CA LYS A 46 2.19 15.11 14.89
C LYS A 46 3.47 15.84 15.29
N ALA A 47 4.48 15.83 14.42
CA ALA A 47 5.74 16.54 14.65
C ALA A 47 5.49 18.03 14.88
N THR A 48 4.61 18.65 14.07
CA THR A 48 4.22 20.06 14.22
C THR A 48 3.50 20.30 15.54
N ASP A 49 2.54 19.45 15.91
CA ASP A 49 1.81 19.54 17.18
C ASP A 49 2.74 19.37 18.40
N MET A 50 3.90 18.74 18.23
CA MET A 50 4.95 18.60 19.24
C MET A 50 6.06 19.66 19.15
N GLY A 51 5.89 20.69 18.32
CA GLY A 51 6.79 21.85 18.22
C GLY A 51 8.03 21.64 17.35
N LEU A 52 8.12 20.53 16.59
CA LEU A 52 9.17 20.34 15.59
C LEU A 52 8.80 21.04 14.27
N LYS A 53 9.80 21.31 13.46
CA LYS A 53 9.66 21.81 12.09
C LYS A 53 9.87 20.65 11.11
N PRO A 54 8.81 19.92 10.70
CA PRO A 54 8.93 18.87 9.71
C PRO A 54 8.95 19.43 8.29
N VAL A 55 9.58 18.68 7.37
CA VAL A 55 9.40 18.81 5.92
C VAL A 55 9.06 17.44 5.34
N ILE A 56 8.00 17.38 4.52
CA ILE A 56 7.71 16.20 3.70
C ILE A 56 8.45 16.37 2.37
N VAL A 57 9.27 15.39 2.02
CA VAL A 57 10.00 15.28 0.75
C VAL A 57 9.47 14.05 0.01
N ALA A 58 8.72 14.26 -1.05
CA ALA A 58 7.97 13.20 -1.70
C ALA A 58 8.28 13.08 -3.20
N PRO A 59 8.53 11.87 -3.73
CA PRO A 59 8.61 11.65 -5.17
C PRO A 59 7.25 11.86 -5.85
N ALA A 60 6.15 11.52 -5.18
CA ALA A 60 4.79 11.72 -5.67
C ALA A 60 4.38 13.20 -5.64
N ARG A 61 3.40 13.54 -6.48
CA ARG A 61 2.77 14.88 -6.49
C ARG A 61 1.52 14.94 -5.62
N HIS A 62 0.88 13.79 -5.41
CA HIS A 62 -0.32 13.62 -4.60
C HIS A 62 0.09 13.00 -3.26
N ILE A 63 -0.27 13.63 -2.15
CA ILE A 63 0.16 13.22 -0.81
C ILE A 63 -1.00 12.56 -0.09
N GLY A 64 -0.77 11.35 0.41
CA GLY A 64 -1.77 10.51 1.06
C GLY A 64 -1.77 9.07 0.55
N GLY A 65 -0.79 8.71 -0.30
CA GLY A 65 -0.53 7.35 -0.78
C GLY A 65 -1.76 6.68 -1.39
N LEU A 66 -2.02 5.44 -1.00
CA LEU A 66 -3.14 4.67 -1.56
C LEU A 66 -4.52 5.21 -1.17
N SER A 67 -4.67 5.89 -0.04
CA SER A 67 -5.94 6.54 0.34
C SER A 67 -6.39 7.59 -0.68
N VAL A 68 -5.44 8.22 -1.38
CA VAL A 68 -5.71 9.19 -2.46
C VAL A 68 -5.52 8.60 -3.85
N SER A 69 -5.13 7.33 -3.94
CA SER A 69 -4.84 6.62 -5.19
C SER A 69 -5.73 5.39 -5.39
N GLY A 70 -6.96 5.43 -4.88
CA GLY A 70 -8.03 4.50 -5.22
C GLY A 70 -8.45 3.55 -4.11
N LEU A 71 -7.67 3.38 -3.02
CA LEU A 71 -8.05 2.55 -1.87
C LEU A 71 -9.03 3.33 -0.97
N GLY A 72 -10.26 3.43 -1.43
CA GLY A 72 -11.33 4.14 -0.74
C GLY A 72 -12.27 3.25 0.09
N TYR A 73 -12.14 1.93 -0.03
CA TYR A 73 -12.86 0.95 0.78
C TYR A 73 -11.88 0.37 1.81
N THR A 74 -11.83 0.98 2.99
CA THR A 74 -10.75 0.76 3.96
C THR A 74 -10.74 -0.65 4.53
N ASP A 75 -9.59 -1.30 4.46
CA ASP A 75 -9.28 -2.55 5.16
C ASP A 75 -9.04 -2.25 6.65
N SER A 76 -10.14 -2.08 7.41
CA SER A 76 -10.09 -1.55 8.77
C SER A 76 -9.83 -2.61 9.85
N GLY A 77 -10.19 -3.86 9.61
CA GLY A 77 -10.23 -4.85 10.69
C GLY A 77 -11.18 -4.41 11.81
N ASN A 78 -10.71 -4.41 13.05
CA ASN A 78 -11.45 -3.87 14.19
C ASN A 78 -11.21 -2.36 14.33
N THR A 79 -12.19 -1.55 13.94
CA THR A 79 -12.10 -0.08 14.00
C THR A 79 -11.85 0.46 15.41
N GLY A 80 -12.22 -0.27 16.46
CA GLY A 80 -11.91 0.09 17.85
C GLY A 80 -10.41 0.10 18.17
N ALA A 81 -9.60 -0.61 17.38
CA ALA A 81 -8.14 -0.63 17.54
C ALA A 81 -7.46 0.58 16.87
N ILE A 82 -8.17 1.35 16.05
CA ILE A 82 -7.64 2.50 15.32
C ILE A 82 -7.94 3.77 16.12
N GLY A 83 -6.90 4.33 16.73
CA GLY A 83 -6.97 5.54 17.56
C GLY A 83 -6.22 6.74 16.96
N GLY A 84 -5.97 7.77 17.79
CA GLY A 84 -5.12 8.90 17.47
C GLY A 84 -5.48 9.65 16.18
N LEU A 85 -4.46 10.09 15.47
CA LEU A 85 -4.60 10.83 14.21
C LEU A 85 -5.24 9.99 13.11
N ALA A 86 -5.05 8.66 13.11
CA ALA A 86 -5.72 7.79 12.15
C ALA A 86 -7.26 7.89 12.28
N ARG A 87 -7.78 7.82 13.50
CA ARG A 87 -9.23 8.01 13.75
C ARG A 87 -9.69 9.43 13.41
N ASP A 88 -8.86 10.46 13.68
CA ASP A 88 -9.19 11.86 13.31
C ASP A 88 -9.31 12.01 11.77
N PHE A 89 -8.47 11.33 10.98
CA PHE A 89 -8.63 11.30 9.53
C PHE A 89 -10.02 10.79 9.12
N TYR A 90 -10.48 9.65 9.63
CA TYR A 90 -11.81 9.10 9.31
C TYR A 90 -12.96 9.97 9.83
N ARG A 91 -12.75 10.74 10.91
CA ARG A 91 -13.69 11.78 11.36
C ARG A 91 -13.73 12.99 10.43
N ARG A 92 -12.59 13.37 9.85
CA ARG A 92 -12.52 14.44 8.84
C ARG A 92 -13.24 14.02 7.56
N ILE A 93 -13.07 12.77 7.12
CA ILE A 93 -13.84 12.18 6.02
C ILE A 93 -15.34 12.24 6.33
N TYR A 94 -15.78 11.78 7.49
CA TYR A 94 -17.18 11.83 7.90
C TYR A 94 -17.73 13.27 7.81
N ARG A 95 -17.02 14.26 8.33
CA ARG A 95 -17.43 15.67 8.26
C ARG A 95 -17.50 16.19 6.82
N ALA A 96 -16.63 15.75 5.93
CA ALA A 96 -16.70 16.11 4.51
C ALA A 96 -18.02 15.65 3.88
N TYR A 97 -18.45 14.42 4.18
CA TYR A 97 -19.71 13.88 3.66
C TYR A 97 -20.99 14.36 4.40
N GLN A 98 -20.88 15.17 5.45
CA GLN A 98 -22.02 15.90 6.01
C GLN A 98 -22.41 17.12 5.17
N ARG A 99 -21.58 17.53 4.22
CA ARG A 99 -21.84 18.65 3.32
C ARG A 99 -22.66 18.17 2.11
N PRO A 100 -23.77 18.85 1.73
CA PRO A 100 -24.57 18.45 0.56
C PRO A 100 -23.77 18.37 -0.74
N GLU A 101 -22.74 19.18 -0.90
CA GLU A 101 -21.89 19.26 -2.09
C GLU A 101 -21.04 18.00 -2.32
N ALA A 102 -20.82 17.19 -1.29
CA ALA A 102 -20.11 15.91 -1.40
C ALA A 102 -20.93 14.85 -2.16
N TRP A 103 -22.25 15.02 -2.25
CA TRP A 103 -23.17 14.07 -2.87
C TRP A 103 -23.57 14.48 -4.29
N LYS A 104 -22.58 14.51 -5.19
CA LYS A 104 -22.76 15.04 -6.55
C LYS A 104 -23.53 14.09 -7.49
N TRP A 105 -23.31 12.79 -7.37
CA TRP A 105 -23.85 11.77 -8.29
C TRP A 105 -24.88 10.87 -7.65
N GLN A 106 -25.03 10.94 -6.35
CA GLN A 106 -25.93 10.13 -5.54
C GLN A 106 -26.56 11.01 -4.46
N LYS A 107 -27.77 10.70 -4.03
CA LYS A 107 -28.32 11.31 -2.82
C LYS A 107 -27.75 10.62 -1.58
N ALA A 108 -27.52 11.39 -0.51
CA ALA A 108 -27.00 10.83 0.74
C ALA A 108 -27.88 9.71 1.30
N GLU A 109 -29.22 9.86 1.20
CA GLU A 109 -30.20 8.86 1.66
C GLU A 109 -30.16 7.53 0.88
N ASP A 110 -29.63 7.54 -0.36
CA ASP A 110 -29.52 6.34 -1.21
C ASP A 110 -28.17 5.62 -1.01
N PHE A 111 -27.26 6.18 -0.21
CA PHE A 111 -25.97 5.56 0.06
C PHE A 111 -26.11 4.36 0.99
N LYS A 112 -25.67 3.20 0.52
CA LYS A 112 -25.61 1.98 1.32
C LYS A 112 -24.33 2.00 2.15
N GLU A 113 -24.48 1.96 3.46
CA GLU A 113 -23.39 2.01 4.43
C GLU A 113 -22.65 0.67 4.58
N ASP A 114 -22.36 0.00 3.48
CA ASP A 114 -21.58 -1.24 3.48
C ASP A 114 -20.07 -0.91 3.59
N GLY A 115 -19.34 -1.68 4.39
CA GLY A 115 -17.89 -1.51 4.59
C GLY A 115 -17.19 -2.83 4.89
N GLN A 116 -15.86 -2.80 4.98
CA GLN A 116 -15.03 -3.99 5.20
C GLN A 116 -15.03 -4.40 6.69
N GLY A 117 -15.95 -5.26 7.06
CA GLY A 117 -16.09 -5.74 8.45
C GLY A 117 -16.72 -4.74 9.43
N THR A 118 -17.06 -3.54 8.97
CA THR A 118 -17.79 -2.51 9.70
C THR A 118 -18.69 -1.75 8.72
N LYS A 119 -19.61 -0.93 9.23
CA LYS A 119 -20.35 -0.01 8.37
C LYS A 119 -19.44 1.06 7.78
N ALA A 120 -19.78 1.54 6.57
CA ALA A 120 -19.08 2.64 5.92
C ALA A 120 -19.09 3.91 6.77
N MET A 121 -20.23 4.21 7.42
CA MET A 121 -20.39 5.32 8.37
C MET A 121 -20.73 4.79 9.77
N LEU A 122 -20.05 5.32 10.77
CA LEU A 122 -20.37 5.13 12.19
C LEU A 122 -20.80 6.46 12.76
N HIS A 123 -22.12 6.71 12.82
CA HIS A 123 -22.71 7.99 13.24
C HIS A 123 -22.43 8.30 14.71
N ASP A 124 -22.34 7.28 15.56
CA ASP A 124 -22.16 7.44 17.01
C ASP A 124 -20.78 8.03 17.37
N ASP A 125 -19.75 7.76 16.54
CA ASP A 125 -18.40 8.30 16.76
C ASP A 125 -17.92 9.27 15.66
N GLY A 126 -18.77 9.50 14.66
CA GLY A 126 -18.53 10.42 13.57
C GLY A 126 -17.38 10.03 12.66
N THR A 127 -17.25 8.73 12.33
CA THR A 127 -16.24 8.22 11.40
C THR A 127 -16.85 7.67 10.11
N MET A 128 -16.12 7.79 9.00
CA MET A 128 -16.49 7.19 7.71
C MET A 128 -15.29 6.44 7.13
N TRP A 129 -15.49 5.16 6.83
CA TRP A 129 -14.45 4.19 6.46
C TRP A 129 -14.43 3.84 4.97
N THR A 130 -15.37 4.37 4.20
CA THR A 130 -15.36 4.31 2.73
C THR A 130 -15.50 5.71 2.18
N PHE A 131 -14.72 6.06 1.16
CA PHE A 131 -14.66 7.43 0.64
C PHE A 131 -14.10 7.48 -0.78
N GLU A 132 -14.35 8.59 -1.44
CA GLU A 132 -13.79 8.88 -2.76
C GLU A 132 -12.34 9.37 -2.63
N PRO A 133 -11.44 8.99 -3.54
CA PRO A 133 -10.01 9.36 -3.48
C PRO A 133 -9.76 10.88 -3.39
N HIS A 134 -10.48 11.69 -4.18
CA HIS A 134 -10.33 13.15 -4.17
C HIS A 134 -10.76 13.78 -2.84
N VAL A 135 -11.73 13.17 -2.14
CA VAL A 135 -12.15 13.65 -0.80
C VAL A 135 -11.06 13.39 0.23
N ALA A 136 -10.41 12.21 0.16
CA ALA A 136 -9.27 11.92 1.03
C ALA A 136 -8.11 12.88 0.77
N GLU A 137 -7.80 13.16 -0.50
CA GLU A 137 -6.75 14.11 -0.88
C GLU A 137 -7.04 15.51 -0.33
N GLN A 138 -8.27 16.00 -0.50
CA GLN A 138 -8.68 17.30 0.03
C GLN A 138 -8.53 17.36 1.56
N VAL A 139 -8.93 16.30 2.28
CA VAL A 139 -8.78 16.22 3.74
C VAL A 139 -7.30 16.29 4.15
N PHE A 140 -6.40 15.58 3.48
CA PHE A 140 -4.97 15.63 3.78
C PHE A 140 -4.37 17.02 3.47
N ILE A 141 -4.74 17.64 2.35
CA ILE A 141 -4.30 18.99 1.99
C ILE A 141 -4.74 20.01 3.05
N GLU A 142 -6.01 19.99 3.45
CA GLU A 142 -6.55 20.87 4.49
C GLU A 142 -5.83 20.65 5.83
N TRP A 143 -5.60 19.39 6.20
CA TRP A 143 -4.95 19.05 7.47
C TRP A 143 -3.49 19.53 7.54
N MET A 144 -2.72 19.33 6.48
CA MET A 144 -1.35 19.83 6.38
C MET A 144 -1.32 21.36 6.36
N ALA A 145 -2.27 22.01 5.67
CA ALA A 145 -2.37 23.47 5.62
C ALA A 145 -2.70 24.09 6.99
N GLU A 146 -3.59 23.48 7.77
CA GLU A 146 -3.90 23.89 9.15
C GLU A 146 -2.64 23.94 10.04
N ARG A 147 -1.67 23.04 9.82
CA ARG A 147 -0.41 22.95 10.57
C ARG A 147 0.76 23.63 9.86
N ARG A 148 0.54 24.22 8.68
CA ARG A 148 1.59 24.87 7.87
C ARG A 148 2.77 23.93 7.61
N VAL A 149 2.50 22.64 7.35
CA VAL A 149 3.53 21.67 7.00
C VAL A 149 4.19 22.07 5.68
N ASP A 150 5.53 22.07 5.64
CA ASP A 150 6.28 22.25 4.38
C ASP A 150 6.28 20.94 3.59
N VAL A 151 5.78 20.99 2.34
CA VAL A 151 5.66 19.82 1.47
C VAL A 151 6.39 20.08 0.15
N ARG A 152 7.31 19.20 -0.20
CA ARG A 152 8.12 19.23 -1.42
C ARG A 152 7.82 18.00 -2.26
N CYS A 153 7.06 18.19 -3.34
CA CYS A 153 6.65 17.14 -4.26
C CYS A 153 7.58 17.05 -5.47
N GLY A 154 7.64 15.87 -6.11
CA GLY A 154 8.50 15.61 -7.27
C GLY A 154 9.98 15.43 -6.91
N GLU A 155 10.29 15.21 -5.65
CA GLU A 155 11.62 15.11 -5.08
C GLU A 155 12.05 13.64 -4.93
N TYR A 156 12.63 13.09 -5.97
CA TYR A 156 13.15 11.72 -5.98
C TYR A 156 14.51 11.65 -5.28
N LEU A 157 14.62 10.83 -4.25
CA LEU A 157 15.90 10.59 -3.56
C LEU A 157 16.99 10.12 -4.55
N ASP A 158 18.17 10.71 -4.50
CA ASP A 158 19.35 10.08 -5.09
C ASP A 158 19.74 8.87 -4.22
N ARG A 159 19.25 7.69 -4.60
CA ARG A 159 19.43 6.44 -3.83
C ARG A 159 20.87 5.94 -3.81
N GLU A 160 21.74 6.42 -4.71
CA GLU A 160 23.12 5.98 -4.79
C GLU A 160 24.05 6.84 -3.93
N LYS A 161 23.85 8.16 -3.93
CA LYS A 161 24.78 9.13 -3.33
C LYS A 161 24.10 10.18 -2.45
N GLY A 162 22.76 10.21 -2.42
CA GLY A 162 22.01 11.28 -1.77
C GLY A 162 22.01 11.21 -0.25
N VAL A 163 22.27 10.06 0.36
CA VAL A 163 22.24 9.95 1.83
C VAL A 163 23.64 10.11 2.41
N VAL A 164 23.83 11.18 3.20
CA VAL A 164 25.08 11.43 3.92
C VAL A 164 24.90 11.04 5.38
N LYS A 165 25.78 10.18 5.87
CA LYS A 165 25.84 9.76 7.29
C LYS A 165 27.13 10.18 7.95
N GLN A 166 27.06 10.56 9.22
CA GLN A 166 28.19 10.82 10.10
C GLN A 166 27.91 10.19 11.47
N ASP A 167 28.86 9.46 12.02
CA ASP A 167 28.79 8.84 13.35
C ASP A 167 27.49 8.06 13.58
N GLY A 168 27.07 7.22 12.61
CA GLY A 168 25.85 6.41 12.70
C GLY A 168 24.53 7.16 12.45
N ARG A 169 24.58 8.46 12.12
CA ARG A 169 23.39 9.31 11.92
C ARG A 169 23.33 9.86 10.52
N ILE A 170 22.14 9.90 9.93
CA ILE A 170 21.88 10.64 8.69
C ILE A 170 21.96 12.15 9.03
N VAL A 171 22.71 12.90 8.24
CA VAL A 171 22.83 14.37 8.38
C VAL A 171 22.12 15.11 7.25
N SER A 172 22.01 14.50 6.06
CA SER A 172 21.27 15.06 4.94
C SER A 172 20.84 13.99 3.94
N VAL A 173 19.81 14.34 3.18
CA VAL A 173 19.37 13.59 2.00
C VAL A 173 19.33 14.54 0.80
N ALA A 174 19.89 14.11 -0.33
CA ALA A 174 19.83 14.84 -1.59
C ALA A 174 18.91 14.14 -2.58
N THR A 175 18.24 14.92 -3.40
CA THR A 175 17.32 14.43 -4.43
C THR A 175 17.89 14.62 -5.83
N LEU A 176 17.33 13.93 -6.82
CA LEU A 176 17.77 14.02 -8.22
C LEU A 176 17.55 15.41 -8.84
N SER A 177 16.77 16.27 -8.19
CA SER A 177 16.63 17.69 -8.55
C SER A 177 17.86 18.52 -8.15
N GLY A 178 18.76 17.96 -7.33
CA GLY A 178 19.91 18.65 -6.75
C GLY A 178 19.61 19.27 -5.36
N ASN A 179 18.36 19.27 -4.91
CA ASN A 179 18.00 19.79 -3.59
C ASN A 179 18.56 18.91 -2.47
N VAL A 180 18.97 19.56 -1.37
CA VAL A 180 19.53 18.89 -0.18
C VAL A 180 18.69 19.23 1.05
N TYR A 181 18.25 18.21 1.75
CA TYR A 181 17.44 18.33 2.96
C TYR A 181 18.27 17.89 4.17
N LYS A 182 18.64 18.83 5.02
CA LYS A 182 19.33 18.58 6.28
C LYS A 182 18.33 18.41 7.41
N GLY A 183 18.55 17.41 8.25
CA GLY A 183 17.67 17.10 9.37
C GLY A 183 18.41 16.57 10.58
N ARG A 184 17.82 16.76 11.78
CA ARG A 184 18.29 16.10 13.00
C ARG A 184 17.82 14.65 13.07
N TYR A 185 16.59 14.40 12.55
CA TYR A 185 15.95 13.09 12.49
C TYR A 185 15.26 12.89 11.14
N PHE A 186 15.04 11.62 10.79
CA PHE A 186 14.47 11.21 9.51
C PHE A 186 13.38 10.16 9.71
N ILE A 187 12.34 10.21 8.85
CA ILE A 187 11.34 9.15 8.74
C ILE A 187 11.30 8.69 7.28
N ASP A 188 11.41 7.36 7.05
CA ASP A 188 11.08 6.76 5.76
C ASP A 188 9.61 6.35 5.76
N ALA A 189 8.78 7.12 5.07
CA ALA A 189 7.35 6.87 4.91
C ALA A 189 7.01 6.40 3.49
N THR A 190 7.95 5.77 2.78
CA THR A 190 7.72 5.16 1.47
C THR A 190 7.25 3.71 1.61
N TYR A 191 6.47 3.22 0.65
CA TYR A 191 6.08 1.81 0.59
C TYR A 191 7.26 0.89 0.24
N GLU A 192 8.29 1.43 -0.39
CA GLU A 192 9.46 0.70 -0.87
C GLU A 192 10.64 0.67 0.13
N GLY A 193 10.66 1.55 1.14
CA GLY A 193 11.81 1.70 2.04
C GLY A 193 13.05 2.25 1.34
N ASP A 194 12.87 3.23 0.45
CA ASP A 194 13.98 3.75 -0.38
C ASP A 194 15.00 4.54 0.44
N LEU A 195 14.58 5.36 1.42
CA LEU A 195 15.51 6.09 2.30
C LEU A 195 16.22 5.13 3.24
N MET A 196 15.51 4.17 3.82
CA MET A 196 16.06 3.14 4.69
C MET A 196 17.19 2.37 3.99
N ALA A 197 16.93 1.90 2.76
CA ALA A 197 17.91 1.16 1.97
C ALA A 197 19.13 2.04 1.60
N ALA A 198 18.89 3.28 1.16
CA ALA A 198 19.95 4.23 0.82
C ALA A 198 20.79 4.65 2.04
N ALA A 199 20.22 4.60 3.26
CA ALA A 199 20.93 4.81 4.50
C ALA A 199 21.80 3.60 4.93
N GLY A 200 21.78 2.49 4.18
CA GLY A 200 22.52 1.27 4.49
C GLY A 200 21.94 0.47 5.66
N VAL A 201 20.66 0.60 5.93
CA VAL A 201 19.94 -0.21 6.91
C VAL A 201 19.57 -1.54 6.28
N ALA A 202 19.74 -2.63 7.01
CA ALA A 202 19.44 -3.97 6.56
C ALA A 202 17.94 -4.17 6.31
N TYR A 203 17.60 -4.89 5.25
CA TYR A 203 16.21 -5.19 4.85
C TYR A 203 16.08 -6.56 4.20
N ARG A 204 14.84 -6.99 4.02
CA ARG A 204 14.44 -8.21 3.33
C ARG A 204 13.55 -7.89 2.14
N VAL A 205 13.57 -8.75 1.13
CA VAL A 205 12.67 -8.73 -0.03
C VAL A 205 12.18 -10.15 -0.28
N GLY A 206 10.89 -10.30 -0.51
CA GLY A 206 10.25 -11.60 -0.71
C GLY A 206 9.86 -12.27 0.60
N ARG A 207 9.82 -13.59 0.61
CA ARG A 207 9.29 -14.40 1.73
C ARG A 207 10.43 -15.09 2.47
N GLU A 208 10.45 -15.00 3.80
CA GLU A 208 11.38 -15.73 4.65
C GLU A 208 11.06 -17.23 4.63
N ASP A 209 12.06 -18.07 4.89
CA ASP A 209 11.82 -19.48 5.20
C ASP A 209 11.04 -19.56 6.52
N GLY A 210 9.92 -20.31 6.53
CA GLY A 210 9.08 -20.44 7.71
C GLY A 210 9.83 -20.96 8.94
N SER A 211 10.92 -21.71 8.74
CA SER A 211 11.75 -22.22 9.85
C SER A 211 12.56 -21.14 10.55
N GLU A 212 12.78 -19.96 9.91
CA GLU A 212 13.57 -18.89 10.51
C GLU A 212 12.95 -18.32 11.80
N PHE A 213 11.62 -18.17 11.79
CA PHE A 213 10.84 -17.69 12.94
C PHE A 213 9.83 -18.71 13.46
N GLY A 214 9.85 -19.95 12.95
CA GLY A 214 8.87 -20.98 13.31
C GLY A 214 7.46 -20.70 12.78
N GLU A 215 7.32 -19.96 11.69
CA GLU A 215 6.05 -19.54 11.12
C GLU A 215 5.45 -20.59 10.18
N ARG A 216 4.14 -20.78 10.29
CA ARG A 216 3.37 -21.68 9.44
C ARG A 216 3.01 -21.05 8.08
N TRP A 217 2.75 -19.74 8.08
CA TRP A 217 2.16 -19.01 6.96
C TRP A 217 3.18 -18.19 6.18
N ASN A 218 4.47 -18.40 6.44
CA ASN A 218 5.55 -17.76 5.68
C ASN A 218 6.15 -18.70 4.63
N GLY A 219 6.94 -18.14 3.73
CA GLY A 219 7.52 -18.85 2.59
C GLY A 219 6.49 -19.23 1.52
N ASN A 220 6.86 -20.15 0.65
CA ASN A 220 6.00 -20.68 -0.41
C ASN A 220 4.77 -21.38 0.19
N GLN A 221 3.58 -21.10 -0.33
CA GLN A 221 2.32 -21.61 0.18
C GLN A 221 1.59 -22.51 -0.85
N VAL A 222 2.33 -23.30 -1.60
CA VAL A 222 1.75 -24.30 -2.53
C VAL A 222 0.70 -25.15 -1.83
N GLY A 223 -0.47 -25.28 -2.47
CA GLY A 223 -1.60 -26.06 -1.96
C GLY A 223 -2.46 -25.34 -0.90
N VAL A 224 -2.13 -24.09 -0.56
CA VAL A 224 -3.01 -23.23 0.28
C VAL A 224 -3.93 -22.46 -0.66
N LEU A 225 -5.25 -22.59 -0.43
CA LEU A 225 -6.31 -21.99 -1.25
C LEU A 225 -7.33 -21.31 -0.33
N HIS A 226 -6.90 -20.23 0.34
CA HIS A 226 -7.71 -19.58 1.39
C HIS A 226 -8.84 -18.73 0.84
N HIS A 227 -8.57 -17.89 -0.16
CA HIS A 227 -9.58 -17.07 -0.84
C HIS A 227 -10.02 -17.76 -2.13
N LYS A 228 -10.99 -17.18 -2.83
CA LYS A 228 -11.44 -17.67 -4.13
C LYS A 228 -10.56 -17.13 -5.29
N HIS A 229 -9.29 -16.85 -5.05
CA HIS A 229 -8.32 -16.36 -6.02
C HIS A 229 -7.54 -17.50 -6.69
N HIS A 230 -8.18 -18.63 -6.88
CA HIS A 230 -7.58 -19.85 -7.42
C HIS A 230 -8.49 -20.51 -8.47
N PHE A 231 -7.93 -21.47 -9.24
CA PHE A 231 -8.64 -22.12 -10.34
C PHE A 231 -9.64 -23.20 -9.90
N ARG A 232 -9.94 -23.29 -8.59
CA ARG A 232 -10.85 -24.31 -8.03
C ARG A 232 -10.39 -25.72 -8.46
N ASP A 233 -11.33 -26.62 -8.71
CA ASP A 233 -11.15 -27.98 -9.23
C ASP A 233 -11.39 -28.10 -10.75
N TRP A 234 -11.38 -26.97 -11.46
CA TRP A 234 -11.74 -26.92 -12.88
C TRP A 234 -10.77 -27.61 -13.83
N ARG A 235 -9.58 -27.99 -13.38
CA ARG A 235 -8.55 -28.68 -14.16
C ARG A 235 -8.26 -27.99 -15.50
N ILE A 236 -8.01 -26.69 -15.45
CA ILE A 236 -7.73 -25.87 -16.63
C ILE A 236 -6.33 -26.18 -17.15
N SER A 237 -6.23 -26.46 -18.45
CA SER A 237 -4.95 -26.69 -19.12
C SER A 237 -4.08 -25.44 -19.07
N PRO A 238 -2.77 -25.56 -18.73
CA PRO A 238 -1.84 -24.44 -18.71
C PRO A 238 -1.30 -24.07 -20.11
N PHE A 239 -1.52 -24.89 -21.13
CA PHE A 239 -0.91 -24.74 -22.45
C PHE A 239 -1.77 -23.88 -23.38
N LYS A 240 -1.12 -23.18 -24.34
CA LYS A 240 -1.80 -22.36 -25.36
C LYS A 240 -2.84 -23.15 -26.12
N VAL A 241 -2.49 -24.36 -26.57
CA VAL A 241 -3.44 -25.35 -27.10
C VAL A 241 -3.75 -26.33 -25.96
N PRO A 242 -5.01 -26.43 -25.50
CA PRO A 242 -5.36 -27.32 -24.40
C PRO A 242 -4.93 -28.76 -24.61
N GLY A 243 -4.16 -29.33 -23.67
CA GLY A 243 -3.67 -30.68 -23.73
C GLY A 243 -2.40 -30.90 -24.56
N ASP A 244 -1.88 -29.86 -25.22
CA ASP A 244 -0.65 -29.93 -26.00
C ASP A 244 0.51 -29.14 -25.34
N PRO A 245 1.43 -29.82 -24.62
CA PRO A 245 2.60 -29.18 -24.03
C PRO A 245 3.54 -28.51 -25.04
N SER A 246 3.58 -29.00 -26.29
CA SER A 246 4.46 -28.44 -27.33
C SER A 246 4.05 -27.04 -27.79
N SER A 247 2.78 -26.66 -27.53
CA SER A 247 2.26 -25.32 -27.84
C SER A 247 2.79 -24.22 -26.89
N GLY A 248 3.47 -24.60 -25.81
CA GLY A 248 3.97 -23.69 -24.77
C GLY A 248 2.89 -23.26 -23.78
N LEU A 249 3.32 -22.61 -22.69
CA LEU A 249 2.43 -22.15 -21.63
C LEU A 249 1.64 -20.90 -22.04
N CYS A 250 0.43 -20.77 -21.51
CA CYS A 250 -0.32 -19.53 -21.53
C CYS A 250 0.47 -18.42 -20.80
N ALA A 251 0.09 -17.16 -21.06
CA ALA A 251 0.73 -16.00 -20.45
C ALA A 251 0.74 -16.10 -18.91
N GLU A 252 1.80 -15.56 -18.30
CA GLU A 252 1.94 -15.37 -16.86
C GLU A 252 1.94 -16.67 -16.02
N ILE A 253 2.21 -17.80 -16.64
CA ILE A 253 2.49 -19.05 -15.94
C ILE A 253 4.00 -19.17 -15.73
N ASP A 254 4.42 -19.28 -14.48
CA ASP A 254 5.80 -19.57 -14.09
C ASP A 254 6.13 -21.05 -14.45
N ALA A 255 7.09 -21.23 -15.34
CA ALA A 255 7.51 -22.56 -15.79
C ALA A 255 8.35 -23.32 -14.74
N SER A 256 8.76 -22.67 -13.65
CA SER A 256 9.54 -23.33 -12.60
C SER A 256 8.67 -24.31 -11.80
N ALA A 257 9.32 -25.29 -11.17
CA ALA A 257 8.65 -26.26 -10.30
C ALA A 257 7.78 -25.57 -9.22
N PRO A 258 6.71 -26.23 -8.75
CA PRO A 258 5.79 -25.66 -7.76
C PRO A 258 6.44 -25.09 -6.50
N GLY A 259 7.62 -25.58 -6.13
CA GLY A 259 8.31 -25.21 -4.90
C GLY A 259 7.94 -26.12 -3.73
N VAL A 260 8.51 -25.81 -2.58
CA VAL A 260 8.29 -26.56 -1.33
C VAL A 260 7.63 -25.65 -0.34
N ARG A 261 6.51 -26.07 0.25
CA ARG A 261 5.77 -25.30 1.23
C ARG A 261 6.67 -24.89 2.40
N GLY A 262 6.56 -23.62 2.80
CA GLY A 262 7.35 -23.00 3.86
C GLY A 262 8.77 -22.59 3.50
N LYS A 263 9.24 -22.87 2.27
CA LYS A 263 10.56 -22.41 1.80
C LYS A 263 10.49 -20.97 1.33
N GLY A 264 11.46 -20.16 1.81
CA GLY A 264 11.60 -18.77 1.43
C GLY A 264 12.00 -18.57 -0.02
N ASP A 265 11.64 -17.43 -0.59
CA ASP A 265 12.08 -16.97 -1.90
C ASP A 265 12.07 -15.43 -1.98
N ARG A 266 12.59 -14.88 -3.08
CA ARG A 266 12.62 -13.42 -3.29
C ARG A 266 11.38 -12.87 -4.00
N ARG A 267 10.36 -13.68 -4.21
CA ARG A 267 9.14 -13.25 -4.88
C ARG A 267 8.27 -12.43 -3.94
N VAL A 268 7.67 -11.36 -4.47
CA VAL A 268 6.69 -10.54 -3.77
C VAL A 268 5.29 -10.84 -4.31
N GLN A 269 4.29 -10.63 -3.47
CA GLN A 269 2.89 -10.73 -3.86
C GLN A 269 2.54 -9.75 -4.98
N ALA A 270 1.53 -10.09 -5.79
CA ALA A 270 1.15 -9.29 -6.95
C ALA A 270 0.61 -7.91 -6.56
N TYR A 271 0.87 -6.91 -7.42
CA TYR A 271 0.32 -5.57 -7.32
C TYR A 271 -0.79 -5.35 -8.34
N CYS A 272 -1.61 -4.34 -8.08
CA CYS A 272 -2.59 -3.80 -9.01
C CYS A 272 -2.80 -2.31 -8.77
N TYR A 273 -3.55 -1.65 -9.64
CA TYR A 273 -4.14 -0.37 -9.31
C TYR A 273 -5.51 -0.57 -8.66
N ARG A 274 -5.82 0.21 -7.64
CA ARG A 274 -7.17 0.29 -7.04
C ARG A 274 -8.00 1.28 -7.86
N VAL A 275 -8.64 0.78 -8.92
CA VAL A 275 -9.30 1.63 -9.91
C VAL A 275 -10.66 2.12 -9.40
N CYS A 276 -10.85 3.43 -9.39
CA CYS A 276 -12.13 4.05 -9.08
C CYS A 276 -13.01 4.04 -10.33
N MET A 277 -13.97 3.13 -10.35
CA MET A 277 -14.93 3.00 -11.45
C MET A 277 -16.30 3.59 -11.08
N THR A 278 -17.10 3.89 -12.11
CA THR A 278 -18.51 4.26 -11.95
C THR A 278 -19.36 3.63 -13.02
N ASP A 279 -20.63 3.36 -12.68
CA ASP A 279 -21.69 2.97 -13.61
C ASP A 279 -22.65 4.12 -13.93
N ASP A 280 -22.43 5.33 -13.39
CA ASP A 280 -23.18 6.52 -13.75
C ASP A 280 -22.72 7.04 -15.13
N PRO A 281 -23.57 7.02 -16.17
CA PRO A 281 -23.18 7.40 -17.53
C PRO A 281 -22.76 8.88 -17.65
N ARG A 282 -23.18 9.74 -16.72
CA ARG A 282 -22.82 11.17 -16.69
C ARG A 282 -21.36 11.38 -16.25
N ASN A 283 -20.87 10.48 -15.38
CA ASN A 283 -19.52 10.56 -14.79
C ASN A 283 -18.52 9.53 -15.36
N ARG A 284 -18.93 8.72 -16.33
CA ARG A 284 -18.16 7.57 -16.82
C ARG A 284 -17.26 7.92 -18.01
N ILE A 285 -15.99 7.44 -17.96
CA ILE A 285 -15.09 7.30 -19.11
C ILE A 285 -15.07 5.80 -19.48
N PRO A 286 -15.58 5.40 -20.66
CA PRO A 286 -15.57 3.99 -21.07
C PRO A 286 -14.15 3.43 -21.19
N PHE A 287 -13.98 2.13 -20.94
CA PHE A 287 -12.71 1.44 -21.16
C PHE A 287 -12.40 1.39 -22.66
N THR A 288 -11.23 1.84 -23.04
CA THR A 288 -10.71 1.79 -24.41
C THR A 288 -9.69 0.66 -24.55
N LYS A 289 -9.55 0.15 -25.77
CA LYS A 289 -8.52 -0.85 -26.08
C LYS A 289 -7.14 -0.23 -25.89
N PRO A 290 -6.31 -0.74 -24.96
CA PRO A 290 -4.98 -0.21 -24.75
C PRO A 290 -4.05 -0.55 -25.93
N GLU A 291 -3.01 0.24 -26.09
CA GLU A 291 -1.94 -0.04 -27.05
C GLU A 291 -1.27 -1.38 -26.71
N GLY A 292 -0.96 -2.17 -27.73
CA GLY A 292 -0.34 -3.50 -27.54
C GLY A 292 -1.25 -4.55 -26.90
N TYR A 293 -2.57 -4.31 -26.87
CA TYR A 293 -3.54 -5.29 -26.33
C TYR A 293 -3.45 -6.63 -27.07
N ASP A 294 -3.26 -7.69 -26.29
CA ASP A 294 -3.30 -9.08 -26.75
C ASP A 294 -4.34 -9.88 -25.96
N PRO A 295 -5.44 -10.35 -26.58
CA PRO A 295 -6.46 -11.16 -25.90
C PRO A 295 -5.91 -12.50 -25.39
N ALA A 296 -4.87 -13.08 -26.00
CA ALA A 296 -4.25 -14.32 -25.55
C ALA A 296 -3.72 -14.23 -24.11
N ARG A 297 -3.44 -13.03 -23.63
CA ARG A 297 -3.04 -12.75 -22.25
C ARG A 297 -4.12 -13.13 -21.23
N TYR A 298 -5.40 -13.12 -21.65
CA TYR A 298 -6.57 -13.41 -20.80
C TYR A 298 -7.20 -14.77 -21.12
N GLU A 299 -6.53 -15.62 -21.91
CA GLU A 299 -7.01 -16.94 -22.31
C GLU A 299 -7.45 -17.80 -21.11
N LEU A 300 -6.68 -17.76 -20.01
CA LEU A 300 -7.05 -18.51 -18.80
C LEU A 300 -8.37 -18.03 -18.18
N LEU A 301 -8.68 -16.74 -18.28
CA LEU A 301 -9.97 -16.21 -17.82
C LEU A 301 -11.11 -16.68 -18.73
N ALA A 302 -10.92 -16.69 -20.05
CA ALA A 302 -11.88 -17.28 -21.00
C ALA A 302 -12.21 -18.72 -20.64
N ARG A 303 -11.19 -19.53 -20.33
CA ARG A 303 -11.38 -20.91 -19.88
C ARG A 303 -12.12 -21.03 -18.56
N CYS A 304 -11.91 -20.07 -17.64
CA CYS A 304 -12.67 -20.02 -16.40
C CYS A 304 -14.16 -19.72 -16.66
N TYR A 305 -14.48 -18.81 -17.58
CA TYR A 305 -15.86 -18.54 -17.99
C TYR A 305 -16.52 -19.76 -18.62
N ALA A 306 -15.79 -20.48 -19.46
CA ALA A 306 -16.28 -21.74 -20.04
C ALA A 306 -16.56 -22.83 -18.97
N LYS A 307 -15.94 -22.73 -17.78
CA LYS A 307 -16.19 -23.59 -16.62
C LYS A 307 -17.24 -23.02 -15.65
N GLY A 308 -17.89 -21.90 -15.99
CA GLY A 308 -18.96 -21.30 -15.19
C GLY A 308 -18.49 -20.30 -14.14
N TYR A 309 -17.35 -19.61 -14.33
CA TYR A 309 -16.96 -18.52 -13.46
C TYR A 309 -17.98 -17.37 -13.54
N ASP A 310 -18.50 -16.93 -12.39
CA ASP A 310 -19.61 -15.98 -12.27
C ASP A 310 -19.37 -14.86 -11.22
N GLU A 311 -18.17 -14.77 -10.64
CA GLU A 311 -17.87 -13.82 -9.56
C GLU A 311 -17.09 -12.57 -10.03
N THR A 312 -17.17 -12.19 -11.31
CA THR A 312 -16.41 -11.09 -11.93
C THR A 312 -16.54 -9.76 -11.18
N PHE A 313 -17.73 -9.43 -10.68
CA PHE A 313 -18.03 -8.14 -10.04
C PHE A 313 -18.01 -8.20 -8.51
N ARG A 314 -17.55 -9.30 -7.91
CA ARG A 314 -17.64 -9.51 -6.46
C ARG A 314 -16.88 -8.47 -5.65
N LYS A 315 -15.78 -7.94 -6.18
CA LYS A 315 -14.93 -6.94 -5.53
C LYS A 315 -14.94 -5.59 -6.27
N PHE A 316 -16.09 -5.23 -6.81
CA PHE A 316 -16.42 -3.86 -7.17
C PHE A 316 -17.04 -3.21 -5.93
N ASP A 317 -16.20 -2.98 -4.92
CA ASP A 317 -16.62 -2.53 -3.59
C ASP A 317 -17.15 -1.09 -3.68
N ARG A 318 -18.43 -0.90 -3.35
CA ARG A 318 -19.10 0.40 -3.53
C ARG A 318 -18.63 1.41 -2.50
N ILE A 319 -18.30 2.59 -3.00
CA ILE A 319 -18.08 3.80 -2.22
C ILE A 319 -19.11 4.88 -2.62
N ALA A 320 -19.05 6.06 -2.04
CA ALA A 320 -20.00 7.14 -2.33
C ALA A 320 -20.07 7.51 -3.83
N ASN A 321 -21.18 8.13 -4.23
CA ASN A 321 -21.40 8.70 -5.56
C ASN A 321 -21.38 7.69 -6.71
N HIS A 322 -21.95 6.49 -6.49
CA HIS A 322 -21.98 5.40 -7.48
C HIS A 322 -20.60 4.97 -7.97
N LYS A 323 -19.56 5.20 -7.17
CA LYS A 323 -18.19 4.77 -7.47
C LYS A 323 -17.84 3.47 -6.78
N THR A 324 -16.66 2.95 -7.13
CA THR A 324 -16.09 1.77 -6.49
C THR A 324 -14.63 2.01 -6.13
N ASP A 325 -14.18 1.27 -5.13
CA ASP A 325 -12.81 0.82 -5.00
C ASP A 325 -12.75 -0.59 -5.60
N THR A 326 -12.15 -0.74 -6.80
CA THR A 326 -12.15 -2.02 -7.50
C THR A 326 -10.93 -2.84 -7.14
N ASN A 327 -11.16 -3.93 -6.40
CA ASN A 327 -10.13 -4.85 -5.93
C ASN A 327 -10.04 -6.12 -6.79
N ASN A 328 -9.05 -6.96 -6.52
CA ASN A 328 -8.86 -8.25 -7.16
C ASN A 328 -9.91 -9.28 -6.69
N HIS A 329 -10.38 -10.15 -7.58
CA HIS A 329 -11.16 -11.34 -7.24
C HIS A 329 -11.11 -12.37 -8.37
N GLY A 330 -11.06 -13.65 -7.99
CA GLY A 330 -11.05 -14.78 -8.94
C GLY A 330 -9.65 -15.23 -9.37
N PRO A 331 -9.58 -16.26 -10.21
CA PRO A 331 -8.32 -16.94 -10.55
C PRO A 331 -7.39 -16.12 -11.47
N LEU A 332 -7.96 -15.27 -12.33
CA LEU A 332 -7.26 -14.27 -13.11
C LEU A 332 -8.00 -12.95 -12.93
N ASN A 333 -7.33 -11.94 -12.42
CA ASN A 333 -7.94 -10.71 -11.96
C ASN A 333 -6.98 -9.51 -12.12
N ALA A 334 -7.26 -8.39 -11.44
CA ALA A 334 -6.46 -7.17 -11.52
C ALA A 334 -5.01 -7.34 -11.02
N ASP A 335 -4.73 -8.31 -10.16
CA ASP A 335 -3.38 -8.63 -9.71
C ASP A 335 -2.58 -9.27 -10.85
N TRP A 336 -1.52 -8.61 -11.27
CA TRP A 336 -0.62 -9.17 -12.27
C TRP A 336 0.47 -10.02 -11.61
N LEU A 337 0.24 -11.34 -11.58
CA LEU A 337 1.15 -12.31 -10.97
C LEU A 337 2.49 -12.33 -11.71
N GLY A 338 3.58 -12.20 -10.98
CA GLY A 338 4.93 -12.16 -11.52
C GLY A 338 5.40 -10.77 -11.99
N GLY A 339 4.48 -9.82 -12.23
CA GLY A 339 4.81 -8.48 -12.70
C GLY A 339 5.49 -7.57 -11.68
N SER A 340 5.52 -7.97 -10.40
CA SER A 340 5.97 -7.12 -9.30
C SER A 340 7.36 -7.48 -8.74
N TYR A 341 7.96 -8.59 -9.17
CA TYR A 341 9.17 -9.13 -8.52
C TYR A 341 10.36 -8.19 -8.52
N GLU A 342 10.54 -7.39 -9.57
CA GLU A 342 11.64 -6.45 -9.69
C GLU A 342 11.39 -5.16 -8.90
N TRP A 343 10.13 -4.81 -8.63
CA TRP A 343 9.72 -3.50 -8.10
C TRP A 343 10.51 -3.03 -6.88
N PRO A 344 10.72 -3.86 -5.84
CA PRO A 344 11.37 -3.39 -4.62
C PRO A 344 12.75 -2.78 -4.87
N GLU A 345 13.52 -3.37 -5.80
CA GLU A 345 14.91 -2.97 -6.07
C GLU A 345 15.10 -2.25 -7.41
N ALA A 346 14.02 -2.07 -8.19
CA ALA A 346 14.07 -1.41 -9.48
C ALA A 346 14.43 0.09 -9.37
N SER A 347 15.14 0.60 -10.39
CA SER A 347 15.35 2.05 -10.52
C SER A 347 14.02 2.78 -10.72
N TYR A 348 13.97 4.09 -10.50
CA TYR A 348 12.74 4.87 -10.75
C TYR A 348 12.25 4.74 -12.20
N ALA A 349 13.17 4.74 -13.17
CA ALA A 349 12.82 4.51 -14.58
C ALA A 349 12.19 3.13 -14.77
N ARG A 350 12.77 2.07 -14.17
CA ARG A 350 12.23 0.72 -14.26
C ARG A 350 10.89 0.58 -13.54
N ARG A 351 10.69 1.22 -12.39
CA ARG A 351 9.38 1.27 -11.72
C ARG A 351 8.32 1.96 -12.57
N ALA A 352 8.68 3.03 -13.30
CA ALA A 352 7.75 3.68 -14.23
C ALA A 352 7.33 2.77 -15.39
N GLU A 353 8.28 1.98 -15.94
CA GLU A 353 7.97 0.96 -16.96
C GLU A 353 7.06 -0.14 -16.40
N LEU A 354 7.35 -0.64 -15.21
CA LEU A 354 6.54 -1.65 -14.53
C LEU A 354 5.13 -1.11 -14.21
N ALA A 355 5.03 0.12 -13.74
CA ALA A 355 3.75 0.78 -13.48
C ALA A 355 2.90 0.89 -14.75
N LYS A 356 3.52 1.31 -15.88
CA LYS A 356 2.85 1.33 -17.19
C LYS A 356 2.38 -0.07 -17.60
N ALA A 357 3.22 -1.07 -17.44
CA ALA A 357 2.89 -2.45 -17.80
C ALA A 357 1.73 -3.02 -16.96
N HIS A 358 1.67 -2.71 -15.65
CA HIS A 358 0.51 -3.04 -14.79
C HIS A 358 -0.76 -2.31 -15.24
N ARG A 359 -0.66 -1.03 -15.60
CA ARG A 359 -1.78 -0.27 -16.15
C ARG A 359 -2.30 -0.91 -17.44
N ASP A 360 -1.41 -1.22 -18.38
CA ASP A 360 -1.77 -1.81 -19.67
C ASP A 360 -2.41 -3.20 -19.48
N TYR A 361 -1.88 -4.02 -18.57
CA TYR A 361 -2.47 -5.30 -18.19
C TYR A 361 -3.90 -5.11 -17.65
N GLN A 362 -4.08 -4.24 -16.69
CA GLN A 362 -5.37 -4.09 -16.01
C GLN A 362 -6.42 -3.41 -16.90
N MET A 363 -6.04 -2.42 -17.71
CA MET A 363 -6.91 -1.84 -18.74
C MET A 363 -7.31 -2.87 -19.79
N GLY A 364 -6.38 -3.69 -20.23
CA GLY A 364 -6.64 -4.78 -21.17
C GLY A 364 -7.58 -5.83 -20.60
N LEU A 365 -7.45 -6.16 -19.30
CA LEU A 365 -8.38 -7.05 -18.60
C LEU A 365 -9.82 -6.52 -18.64
N TYR A 366 -10.01 -5.24 -18.31
CA TYR A 366 -11.36 -4.65 -18.30
C TYR A 366 -11.94 -4.55 -19.72
N TYR A 367 -11.09 -4.20 -20.70
CA TYR A 367 -11.48 -4.21 -22.11
C TYR A 367 -11.86 -5.62 -22.58
N PHE A 368 -11.08 -6.65 -22.24
CA PHE A 368 -11.36 -8.06 -22.53
C PHE A 368 -12.72 -8.47 -21.96
N ILE A 369 -12.97 -8.22 -20.68
CA ILE A 369 -14.24 -8.61 -20.02
C ILE A 369 -15.43 -7.92 -20.69
N ALA A 370 -15.28 -6.67 -21.17
CA ALA A 370 -16.38 -5.94 -21.81
C ALA A 370 -16.63 -6.32 -23.28
N ASN A 371 -15.63 -6.85 -24.00
CA ASN A 371 -15.70 -6.93 -25.47
C ASN A 371 -15.42 -8.32 -26.07
N ASP A 372 -14.68 -9.19 -25.37
CA ASP A 372 -14.23 -10.45 -25.98
C ASP A 372 -15.41 -11.46 -26.10
N PRO A 373 -15.60 -12.09 -27.28
CA PRO A 373 -16.71 -13.03 -27.49
C PRO A 373 -16.63 -14.31 -26.63
N SER A 374 -15.45 -14.68 -26.10
CA SER A 374 -15.30 -15.79 -25.17
C SER A 374 -15.86 -15.50 -23.77
N VAL A 375 -16.08 -14.23 -23.43
CA VAL A 375 -16.74 -13.83 -22.18
C VAL A 375 -18.27 -13.96 -22.33
N PRO A 376 -19.00 -14.54 -21.37
CA PRO A 376 -20.45 -14.66 -21.45
C PRO A 376 -21.13 -13.31 -21.71
N GLU A 377 -22.11 -13.27 -22.61
CA GLU A 377 -22.80 -12.04 -23.03
C GLU A 377 -23.34 -11.23 -21.84
N LYS A 378 -23.93 -11.92 -20.85
CA LYS A 378 -24.41 -11.27 -19.61
C LYS A 378 -23.28 -10.50 -18.88
N VAL A 379 -22.08 -11.06 -18.84
CA VAL A 379 -20.91 -10.43 -18.19
C VAL A 379 -20.41 -9.25 -19.01
N ARG A 380 -20.29 -9.41 -20.35
CA ARG A 380 -19.93 -8.31 -21.26
C ARG A 380 -20.88 -7.13 -21.13
N ASN A 381 -22.18 -7.38 -21.19
CA ASN A 381 -23.23 -6.37 -21.07
C ASN A 381 -23.24 -5.69 -19.70
N ALA A 382 -22.88 -6.40 -18.64
CA ALA A 382 -22.71 -5.80 -17.31
C ALA A 382 -21.44 -4.93 -17.25
N MET A 383 -20.31 -5.44 -17.76
CA MET A 383 -19.03 -4.72 -17.74
C MET A 383 -19.05 -3.46 -18.61
N SER A 384 -19.75 -3.47 -19.73
CA SER A 384 -19.88 -2.31 -20.62
C SER A 384 -20.58 -1.09 -19.99
N LYS A 385 -21.27 -1.30 -18.85
CA LYS A 385 -21.87 -0.21 -18.07
C LYS A 385 -20.88 0.50 -17.16
N TRP A 386 -19.72 -0.10 -16.90
CA TRP A 386 -18.67 0.44 -16.06
C TRP A 386 -17.63 1.22 -16.85
N GLY A 387 -16.93 2.13 -16.18
CA GLY A 387 -15.79 2.86 -16.71
C GLY A 387 -15.11 3.65 -15.60
N LEU A 388 -14.05 4.37 -15.94
CA LEU A 388 -13.33 5.23 -15.00
C LEU A 388 -14.22 6.42 -14.60
N ALA A 389 -14.12 6.87 -13.34
CA ALA A 389 -14.81 8.08 -12.89
C ALA A 389 -14.11 9.34 -13.43
N LYS A 390 -14.85 10.22 -14.14
CA LYS A 390 -14.29 11.44 -14.77
C LYS A 390 -13.75 12.45 -13.76
N ASP A 391 -14.33 12.47 -12.57
CA ASP A 391 -14.01 13.41 -11.50
C ASP A 391 -12.98 12.88 -10.51
N GLU A 392 -12.45 11.67 -10.75
CA GLU A 392 -11.31 11.13 -10.02
C GLU A 392 -10.05 11.16 -10.91
N PHE A 393 -8.90 11.41 -10.30
CA PHE A 393 -7.59 11.39 -10.99
C PHE A 393 -7.58 12.17 -12.31
N VAL A 394 -8.21 13.35 -12.30
CA VAL A 394 -8.50 14.14 -13.51
C VAL A 394 -7.25 14.40 -14.34
N GLU A 395 -6.11 14.69 -13.69
CA GLU A 395 -4.83 14.96 -14.34
C GLU A 395 -4.19 13.71 -14.97
N ASN A 396 -4.68 12.50 -14.60
CA ASN A 396 -4.19 11.21 -15.10
C ASN A 396 -5.26 10.45 -15.93
N GLY A 397 -6.26 11.17 -16.45
CA GLY A 397 -7.30 10.60 -17.30
C GLY A 397 -8.22 9.59 -16.61
N GLY A 398 -8.47 9.75 -15.32
CA GLY A 398 -9.31 8.87 -14.50
C GLY A 398 -8.58 7.63 -13.96
N TRP A 399 -7.28 7.49 -14.23
CA TRP A 399 -6.48 6.37 -13.73
C TRP A 399 -5.75 6.74 -12.42
N PRO A 400 -5.68 5.84 -11.40
CA PRO A 400 -5.02 6.12 -10.14
C PRO A 400 -3.57 6.60 -10.30
N TYR A 401 -3.11 7.47 -9.41
CA TYR A 401 -1.77 8.06 -9.47
C TYR A 401 -0.67 7.05 -9.15
N GLU A 402 -0.92 6.18 -8.15
CA GLU A 402 0.06 5.21 -7.65
C GLU A 402 -0.45 3.78 -7.79
N ILE A 403 0.46 2.86 -8.08
CA ILE A 403 0.20 1.43 -8.01
C ILE A 403 0.18 0.98 -6.55
N TYR A 404 -0.65 0.01 -6.21
CA TYR A 404 -0.68 -0.56 -4.87
C TYR A 404 0.53 -1.47 -4.64
N VAL A 405 1.59 -0.90 -4.10
CA VAL A 405 2.75 -1.65 -3.60
C VAL A 405 2.35 -2.29 -2.28
N ARG A 406 1.89 -3.53 -2.34
CA ARG A 406 1.46 -4.27 -1.14
C ARG A 406 2.61 -4.63 -0.22
N GLU A 407 3.79 -4.85 -0.79
CA GLU A 407 4.99 -5.25 -0.07
C GLU A 407 6.22 -4.92 -0.91
N GLY A 408 7.10 -4.08 -0.37
CA GLY A 408 8.39 -3.74 -0.96
C GLY A 408 9.54 -4.38 -0.18
N ARG A 409 10.53 -3.56 0.19
CA ARG A 409 11.53 -3.92 1.20
C ARG A 409 10.86 -3.87 2.58
N ARG A 410 11.30 -4.73 3.48
CA ARG A 410 10.91 -4.73 4.89
C ARG A 410 12.17 -4.68 5.73
N MET A 411 12.24 -3.70 6.64
CA MET A 411 13.41 -3.46 7.48
C MET A 411 13.80 -4.71 8.29
N VAL A 412 15.07 -4.85 8.64
CA VAL A 412 15.53 -5.71 9.72
C VAL A 412 15.85 -4.80 10.92
N GLY A 413 14.86 -4.59 11.78
CA GLY A 413 14.94 -3.68 12.92
C GLY A 413 15.44 -4.32 14.21
N GLU A 414 15.29 -3.59 15.32
CA GLU A 414 15.57 -4.09 16.68
C GLU A 414 14.63 -5.24 17.06
N TYR A 415 13.41 -5.25 16.52
CA TYR A 415 12.41 -6.29 16.66
C TYR A 415 11.77 -6.62 15.30
N THR A 416 11.50 -7.89 15.03
CA THR A 416 10.77 -8.32 13.84
C THR A 416 9.38 -8.83 14.23
N MET A 417 8.33 -8.17 13.75
CA MET A 417 6.94 -8.66 13.87
C MET A 417 6.77 -9.93 13.06
N THR A 418 6.10 -10.92 13.65
CA THR A 418 5.86 -12.25 13.06
C THR A 418 4.39 -12.65 13.15
N GLU A 419 3.99 -13.76 12.53
CA GLU A 419 2.65 -14.31 12.70
C GLU A 419 2.32 -14.61 14.18
N HIS A 420 3.34 -14.86 15.01
CA HIS A 420 3.15 -15.12 16.43
C HIS A 420 2.56 -13.93 17.17
N ASP A 421 3.03 -12.71 16.83
CA ASP A 421 2.48 -11.47 17.39
C ASP A 421 1.02 -11.28 16.94
N CYS A 422 0.75 -11.49 15.64
CA CYS A 422 -0.58 -11.32 15.06
C CYS A 422 -1.61 -12.32 15.58
N LEU A 423 -1.20 -13.57 15.77
CA LEU A 423 -2.09 -14.67 16.18
C LEU A 423 -2.12 -14.92 17.69
N GLY A 424 -1.29 -14.19 18.47
CA GLY A 424 -1.21 -14.36 19.92
C GLY A 424 -0.60 -15.70 20.34
N THR A 425 0.34 -16.22 19.56
CA THR A 425 1.09 -17.45 19.88
C THR A 425 2.45 -17.10 20.53
N PRO A 426 3.13 -18.04 21.21
CA PRO A 426 4.40 -17.76 21.87
C PRO A 426 5.44 -17.20 20.90
N ARG A 427 6.15 -16.15 21.34
CA ARG A 427 7.18 -15.46 20.57
C ARG A 427 8.37 -16.38 20.30
N HIS A 428 8.98 -16.21 19.13
CA HIS A 428 10.24 -16.85 18.76
C HIS A 428 11.43 -15.99 19.20
N SER A 429 12.51 -16.63 19.68
CA SER A 429 13.70 -15.91 20.17
C SER A 429 14.41 -15.04 19.12
N ALA A 430 14.29 -15.39 17.83
CA ALA A 430 14.89 -14.65 16.72
C ALA A 430 14.21 -13.29 16.43
N GLN A 431 13.05 -12.99 17.05
CA GLN A 431 12.34 -11.72 16.81
C GLN A 431 13.09 -10.47 17.31
N GLY A 432 14.03 -10.62 18.25
CA GLY A 432 14.85 -9.53 18.75
C GLY A 432 14.31 -8.86 20.02
N ARG A 433 14.77 -7.62 20.28
CA ARG A 433 14.45 -6.84 21.47
C ARG A 433 13.09 -6.16 21.32
N SER A 434 12.15 -6.50 22.20
CA SER A 434 10.87 -5.82 22.32
C SER A 434 10.96 -4.62 23.26
N TYR A 435 10.28 -3.55 22.87
CA TYR A 435 10.08 -2.35 23.68
C TYR A 435 8.65 -2.28 24.22
N GLY A 436 7.68 -2.65 23.40
CA GLY A 436 6.26 -2.60 23.67
C GLY A 436 5.47 -1.94 22.55
N PRO A 437 4.12 -2.01 22.59
CA PRO A 437 3.26 -1.57 21.51
C PRO A 437 3.21 -0.04 21.36
N VAL A 438 3.27 0.42 20.11
CA VAL A 438 3.08 1.84 19.73
C VAL A 438 1.86 2.05 18.83
N GLY A 439 1.08 1.02 18.61
CA GLY A 439 -0.16 1.00 17.86
C GLY A 439 -0.67 -0.42 17.77
N MET A 440 -1.84 -0.62 17.19
CA MET A 440 -2.46 -1.94 17.06
C MET A 440 -2.75 -2.32 15.62
N GLY A 441 -2.52 -3.59 15.28
CA GLY A 441 -3.04 -4.26 14.11
C GLY A 441 -4.22 -5.15 14.46
N SER A 442 -5.12 -5.38 13.50
CA SER A 442 -6.30 -6.25 13.72
C SER A 442 -6.82 -6.89 12.43
N TYR A 443 -6.20 -6.61 11.29
CA TYR A 443 -6.57 -7.22 10.03
C TYR A 443 -6.09 -8.67 9.96
N SER A 444 -6.69 -9.49 9.10
CA SER A 444 -6.21 -10.85 8.84
C SER A 444 -4.77 -10.86 8.30
N LEU A 445 -4.03 -11.94 8.51
CA LEU A 445 -2.85 -12.21 7.71
C LEU A 445 -3.34 -12.37 6.28
N ASP A 446 -3.05 -11.38 5.43
CA ASP A 446 -3.57 -11.29 4.07
C ASP A 446 -2.43 -11.07 3.09
N SER A 447 -2.07 -12.13 2.36
CA SER A 447 -1.14 -12.07 1.24
C SER A 447 -1.89 -12.40 -0.05
N HIS A 448 -1.64 -11.63 -1.08
CA HIS A 448 -2.15 -11.91 -2.42
C HIS A 448 -1.32 -12.99 -3.11
N ASN A 449 -1.88 -13.58 -4.18
CA ASN A 449 -1.14 -14.56 -4.97
C ASN A 449 0.22 -14.02 -5.40
N VAL A 450 1.23 -14.87 -5.28
CA VAL A 450 2.61 -14.56 -5.66
C VAL A 450 2.88 -15.01 -7.08
N ARG A 451 2.46 -16.23 -7.44
CA ARG A 451 2.68 -16.78 -8.79
C ARG A 451 1.54 -17.67 -9.27
N ARG A 452 1.55 -17.95 -10.55
CA ARG A 452 0.74 -18.99 -11.21
C ARG A 452 1.66 -20.09 -11.71
N TYR A 453 1.32 -21.33 -11.46
CA TYR A 453 2.20 -22.48 -11.74
C TYR A 453 1.43 -23.67 -12.30
N VAL A 454 2.16 -24.69 -12.80
CA VAL A 454 1.57 -25.96 -13.23
C VAL A 454 1.66 -26.94 -12.07
N THR A 455 0.53 -27.52 -11.66
CA THR A 455 0.47 -28.54 -10.60
C THR A 455 1.11 -29.87 -11.07
N ALA A 456 1.37 -30.77 -10.14
CA ALA A 456 1.89 -32.09 -10.47
C ALA A 456 0.95 -32.90 -11.38
N GLU A 457 -0.35 -32.62 -11.32
CA GLU A 457 -1.39 -33.25 -12.17
C GLU A 457 -1.52 -32.57 -13.54
N GLY A 458 -0.70 -31.55 -13.84
CA GLY A 458 -0.65 -30.88 -15.15
C GLY A 458 -1.70 -29.79 -15.36
N TYR A 459 -2.29 -29.23 -14.29
CA TYR A 459 -3.25 -28.14 -14.36
C TYR A 459 -2.68 -26.82 -13.83
N VAL A 460 -3.25 -25.69 -14.26
CA VAL A 460 -2.84 -24.39 -13.75
C VAL A 460 -3.42 -24.11 -12.36
N GLN A 461 -2.61 -23.54 -11.46
CA GLN A 461 -3.04 -23.06 -10.15
C GLN A 461 -2.25 -21.82 -9.74
N ASN A 462 -2.85 -20.99 -8.86
CA ASN A 462 -2.20 -19.87 -8.21
C ASN A 462 -1.60 -20.30 -6.86
N GLU A 463 -0.59 -19.59 -6.39
CA GLU A 463 0.12 -19.82 -5.12
C GLU A 463 0.42 -18.49 -4.42
N GLY A 464 0.41 -18.50 -3.09
CA GLY A 464 0.80 -17.38 -2.23
C GLY A 464 -0.37 -16.67 -1.56
N ASP A 465 -1.60 -17.04 -1.87
CA ASP A 465 -2.81 -16.47 -1.26
C ASP A 465 -2.97 -16.96 0.19
N ILE A 466 -2.77 -16.06 1.15
CA ILE A 466 -2.95 -16.31 2.58
C ILE A 466 -4.13 -15.47 3.08
N GLY A 467 -5.05 -16.12 3.79
CA GLY A 467 -6.17 -15.47 4.44
C GLY A 467 -6.42 -16.12 5.80
N VAL A 468 -5.75 -15.62 6.85
CA VAL A 468 -5.85 -16.17 8.21
C VAL A 468 -6.36 -15.10 9.16
N GLY A 469 -7.56 -15.32 9.71
CA GLY A 469 -8.19 -14.37 10.62
C GLY A 469 -7.39 -14.15 11.89
N VAL A 470 -7.24 -12.89 12.27
CA VAL A 470 -6.69 -12.46 13.56
C VAL A 470 -7.84 -12.42 14.56
N LYS A 471 -7.71 -13.19 15.64
CA LYS A 471 -8.79 -13.34 16.63
C LYS A 471 -9.00 -12.10 17.49
N ASN A 472 -7.90 -11.47 17.90
CA ASN A 472 -7.91 -10.26 18.73
C ASN A 472 -6.93 -9.25 18.12
N PRO A 473 -7.20 -7.93 18.25
CA PRO A 473 -6.20 -6.93 17.94
C PRO A 473 -4.90 -7.18 18.71
N TYR A 474 -3.76 -6.91 18.08
CA TYR A 474 -2.43 -7.14 18.63
C TYR A 474 -1.59 -5.87 18.59
N GLY A 475 -0.65 -5.74 19.52
CA GLY A 475 0.25 -4.59 19.58
C GLY A 475 1.37 -4.69 18.54
N ILE A 476 1.68 -3.57 17.88
CA ILE A 476 2.83 -3.43 17.00
C ILE A 476 3.99 -2.84 17.81
N ASP A 477 5.07 -3.59 17.95
CA ASP A 477 6.20 -3.24 18.79
C ASP A 477 7.01 -2.08 18.23
N TYR A 478 7.42 -1.13 19.09
CA TYR A 478 8.26 0.01 18.70
C TYR A 478 9.58 -0.42 18.04
N GLY A 479 10.18 -1.51 18.50
CA GLY A 479 11.40 -2.06 17.91
C GLY A 479 11.28 -2.44 16.44
N SER A 480 10.05 -2.64 15.95
CA SER A 480 9.81 -2.89 14.53
C SER A 480 9.87 -1.63 13.65
N LEU A 481 9.80 -0.46 14.26
CA LEU A 481 9.84 0.83 13.55
C LEU A 481 11.26 1.42 13.49
N VAL A 482 12.20 0.91 14.28
CA VAL A 482 13.56 1.44 14.36
C VAL A 482 14.60 0.45 13.85
N PRO A 483 15.58 0.90 13.05
CA PRO A 483 16.69 0.05 12.63
C PRO A 483 17.52 -0.39 13.82
N ARG A 484 18.39 -1.37 13.62
CA ARG A 484 19.41 -1.69 14.61
C ARG A 484 20.24 -0.45 14.91
N LYS A 485 20.46 -0.13 16.17
CA LYS A 485 21.17 1.10 16.59
C LYS A 485 22.53 1.25 15.92
N ALA A 486 23.25 0.15 15.76
CA ALA A 486 24.55 0.15 15.08
C ALA A 486 24.49 0.55 13.58
N GLU A 487 23.31 0.46 12.96
CA GLU A 487 23.12 0.81 11.56
C GLU A 487 22.68 2.26 11.37
N CYS A 488 21.71 2.75 12.16
CA CYS A 488 21.25 4.14 12.07
C CYS A 488 20.56 4.59 13.36
N GLU A 489 21.01 5.72 13.95
CA GLU A 489 20.51 6.20 15.25
C GLU A 489 19.35 7.20 15.16
N ASN A 490 19.04 7.75 14.00
CA ASN A 490 18.09 8.84 13.85
C ASN A 490 17.07 8.65 12.71
N LEU A 491 16.82 7.40 12.33
CA LEU A 491 15.81 7.00 11.32
C LEU A 491 14.69 6.19 11.97
N VAL A 492 13.44 6.48 11.59
CA VAL A 492 12.25 5.66 11.93
C VAL A 492 11.54 5.25 10.65
N VAL A 493 11.03 4.02 10.57
CA VAL A 493 10.46 3.42 9.35
C VAL A 493 9.07 2.85 9.66
N PRO A 494 8.00 3.66 9.62
CA PRO A 494 6.65 3.23 10.00
C PRO A 494 5.91 2.43 8.92
N VAL A 495 6.37 2.45 7.66
CA VAL A 495 5.69 1.79 6.52
C VAL A 495 6.42 0.52 6.10
N ALA A 496 7.68 0.62 5.70
CA ALA A 496 8.53 -0.53 5.36
C ALA A 496 9.17 -1.14 6.64
N LEU A 497 8.38 -1.27 7.70
CA LEU A 497 8.82 -1.67 9.04
C LEU A 497 9.35 -3.11 9.09
N SER A 498 9.96 -3.47 10.22
CA SER A 498 10.52 -4.80 10.45
C SER A 498 9.41 -5.81 10.77
N ALA A 499 9.01 -6.56 9.75
CA ALA A 499 8.01 -7.63 9.84
C ALA A 499 8.35 -8.73 8.85
N THR A 500 7.95 -9.96 9.15
CA THR A 500 7.98 -11.05 8.18
C THR A 500 6.90 -10.85 7.11
N HIS A 501 7.02 -11.53 5.97
CA HIS A 501 6.00 -11.51 4.91
C HIS A 501 4.60 -11.81 5.47
N ALA A 502 4.46 -12.83 6.31
CA ALA A 502 3.18 -13.22 6.89
C ALA A 502 2.59 -12.13 7.80
N ALA A 503 3.38 -11.58 8.73
CA ALA A 503 2.93 -10.52 9.63
C ALA A 503 2.64 -9.21 8.88
N PHE A 504 3.47 -8.87 7.90
CA PHE A 504 3.29 -7.66 7.10
C PHE A 504 1.94 -7.66 6.37
N GLY A 505 1.44 -8.81 5.95
CA GLY A 505 0.10 -8.98 5.37
C GLY A 505 -1.04 -8.44 6.25
N SER A 506 -0.87 -8.44 7.57
CA SER A 506 -1.84 -7.88 8.52
C SER A 506 -1.56 -6.41 8.89
N ILE A 507 -0.28 -6.00 8.87
CA ILE A 507 0.14 -4.68 9.32
C ILE A 507 -0.02 -3.61 8.23
N ARG A 508 0.14 -3.96 6.96
CA ARG A 508 0.21 -3.07 5.78
C ARG A 508 -1.07 -2.28 5.44
N MET A 509 -1.95 -2.08 6.39
CA MET A 509 -3.21 -1.36 6.19
C MET A 509 -3.01 0.15 6.35
N GLU A 510 -3.64 0.96 5.48
CA GLU A 510 -3.49 2.42 5.49
C GLU A 510 -3.78 3.07 6.86
N PRO A 511 -4.86 2.69 7.60
CA PRO A 511 -5.05 3.23 8.94
C PRO A 511 -3.94 2.84 9.92
N VAL A 512 -3.34 1.66 9.76
CA VAL A 512 -2.20 1.23 10.59
C VAL A 512 -0.98 2.08 10.27
N PHE A 513 -0.69 2.35 9.00
CA PHE A 513 0.40 3.24 8.62
C PHE A 513 0.23 4.66 9.20
N MET A 514 -1.01 5.19 9.22
CA MET A 514 -1.28 6.50 9.84
C MET A 514 -0.95 6.51 11.33
N LEU A 515 -1.39 5.51 12.09
CA LEU A 515 -1.10 5.46 13.52
C LEU A 515 0.39 5.24 13.81
N LEU A 516 1.09 4.46 12.98
CA LEU A 516 2.54 4.25 13.12
C LEU A 516 3.34 5.51 12.74
N GLY A 517 2.86 6.31 11.79
CA GLY A 517 3.43 7.62 11.45
C GLY A 517 3.34 8.61 12.62
N GLU A 518 2.18 8.67 13.30
CA GLU A 518 2.01 9.45 14.53
C GLU A 518 2.98 8.99 15.61
N SER A 519 3.09 7.69 15.82
CA SER A 519 3.96 7.10 16.85
C SER A 519 5.43 7.34 16.56
N ALA A 520 5.84 7.25 15.27
CA ALA A 520 7.19 7.57 14.82
C ALA A 520 7.56 9.03 15.12
N ALA A 521 6.68 9.97 14.80
CA ALA A 521 6.93 11.39 15.07
C ALA A 521 6.95 11.71 16.56
N THR A 522 6.11 11.05 17.36
CA THR A 522 6.12 11.20 18.82
C THR A 522 7.44 10.74 19.41
N ALA A 523 7.95 9.57 18.98
CA ALA A 523 9.26 9.04 19.39
C ALA A 523 10.40 9.98 18.96
N VAL A 524 10.36 10.49 17.71
CA VAL A 524 11.33 11.47 17.21
C VAL A 524 11.32 12.74 18.07
N ALA A 525 10.16 13.25 18.47
CA ALA A 525 10.07 14.45 19.30
C ALA A 525 10.76 14.24 20.67
N PHE A 526 10.60 13.07 21.29
CA PHE A 526 11.29 12.75 22.54
C PHE A 526 12.78 12.57 22.33
N ALA A 527 13.19 11.84 21.28
CA ALA A 527 14.60 11.70 20.94
C ALA A 527 15.27 13.07 20.68
N ALA A 528 14.55 13.99 19.99
CA ALA A 528 15.03 15.34 19.70
C ALA A 528 15.13 16.22 20.95
N ARG A 529 14.17 16.14 21.87
CA ARG A 529 14.17 16.83 23.16
C ARG A 529 15.39 16.42 23.99
N ASP A 530 15.67 15.13 24.05
CA ASP A 530 16.69 14.54 24.93
C ASP A 530 18.08 14.39 24.26
N GLY A 531 18.19 14.69 22.95
CA GLY A 531 19.44 14.54 22.17
C GLY A 531 19.88 13.08 22.01
N ARG A 532 18.95 12.11 21.97
CA ARG A 532 19.21 10.66 21.99
C ARG A 532 19.02 10.02 20.62
N ALA A 533 19.51 8.77 20.49
CA ALA A 533 19.11 7.89 19.40
C ALA A 533 17.61 7.50 19.54
N VAL A 534 16.95 7.22 18.42
CA VAL A 534 15.53 6.81 18.45
C VAL A 534 15.33 5.48 19.19
N GLN A 535 16.36 4.61 19.23
CA GLN A 535 16.35 3.35 19.99
C GLN A 535 16.44 3.55 21.51
N ASP A 536 16.86 4.72 21.98
CA ASP A 536 17.05 5.04 23.39
C ASP A 536 15.89 5.87 23.97
N VAL A 537 14.79 6.03 23.22
CA VAL A 537 13.57 6.68 23.71
C VAL A 537 13.00 5.90 24.89
N ASP A 538 12.62 6.60 25.95
CA ASP A 538 11.95 6.02 27.10
C ASP A 538 10.56 5.51 26.71
N TYR A 539 10.42 4.19 26.56
CA TYR A 539 9.17 3.60 26.10
C TYR A 539 7.99 3.85 27.04
N PRO A 540 8.10 3.76 28.37
CA PRO A 540 7.02 4.16 29.29
C PRO A 540 6.50 5.56 29.04
N GLU A 541 7.38 6.55 28.83
CA GLU A 541 7.01 7.93 28.52
C GLU A 541 6.34 8.02 27.14
N LEU A 542 6.89 7.35 26.13
CA LEU A 542 6.31 7.28 24.78
C LEU A 542 4.90 6.68 24.83
N ALA A 543 4.73 5.53 25.48
CA ALA A 543 3.43 4.88 25.60
C ALA A 543 2.39 5.72 26.35
N ALA A 544 2.82 6.40 27.41
CA ALA A 544 1.94 7.32 28.16
C ALA A 544 1.47 8.47 27.28
N ARG A 545 2.36 9.06 26.49
CA ARG A 545 2.03 10.13 25.55
C ARG A 545 1.10 9.65 24.45
N LEU A 546 1.35 8.51 23.82
CA LEU A 546 0.51 7.96 22.77
C LEU A 546 -0.93 7.70 23.28
N ARG A 547 -1.07 7.14 24.50
CA ARG A 547 -2.39 6.97 25.13
C ARG A 547 -3.09 8.32 25.40
N ALA A 548 -2.37 9.33 25.86
CA ALA A 548 -2.90 10.67 26.07
C ALA A 548 -3.37 11.34 24.78
N ASP A 549 -2.73 11.03 23.65
CA ASP A 549 -3.11 11.48 22.31
C ASP A 549 -4.24 10.65 21.68
N GLY A 550 -4.78 9.66 22.41
CA GLY A 550 -5.90 8.83 21.96
C GLY A 550 -5.52 7.60 21.14
N GLN A 551 -4.23 7.26 21.08
CA GLN A 551 -3.78 5.98 20.49
C GLN A 551 -4.21 4.81 21.36
N VAL A 552 -4.61 3.71 20.70
CA VAL A 552 -4.92 2.44 21.35
C VAL A 552 -3.68 1.56 21.31
N LEU A 553 -3.13 1.20 22.47
CA LEU A 553 -1.94 0.37 22.57
C LEU A 553 -2.23 -1.04 23.08
N GLU A 554 -3.40 -1.25 23.65
CA GLU A 554 -3.88 -2.54 24.14
C GLU A 554 -5.41 -2.57 24.12
N MET A 555 -5.97 -3.72 23.83
CA MET A 555 -7.40 -3.99 23.95
C MET A 555 -7.60 -5.23 24.80
N GLY A 556 -8.59 -5.19 25.69
CA GLY A 556 -9.01 -6.40 26.42
C GLY A 556 -9.46 -7.48 25.43
N SER A 557 -9.23 -8.75 25.75
CA SER A 557 -9.76 -9.86 24.95
C SER A 557 -11.27 -9.67 24.78
N CYS A 558 -11.77 -9.64 23.55
CA CYS A 558 -13.21 -9.67 23.31
C CYS A 558 -13.79 -10.91 23.99
N LYS A 559 -14.47 -10.72 25.11
CA LYS A 559 -15.36 -11.78 25.63
C LYS A 559 -16.43 -11.99 24.56
N LYS A 560 -16.46 -13.19 23.99
CA LYS A 560 -17.52 -13.64 23.08
C LYS A 560 -18.86 -13.64 23.80
#